data_478b0fb615b52e61d72ecc1cc2ce5b31
#
_entry.id   478b0fb615b52e61d72ecc1cc2ce5b31
#
_cell.length_a   1.000
_cell.length_b   1.000
_cell.length_c   1.000
_cell.angle_alpha   90.00
_cell.angle_beta   90.00
_cell.angle_gamma   90.00
#
_symmetry.space_group_name_H-M   'P 1'
#
loop_
_entity.id
_entity.type
_entity.pdbx_description
1 polymer ?
#
loop_
_entity_poly.entity_id
_entity_poly.type
_entity_poly.pdbx_seq_one_letter_code
_entity_poly.pdbx_strand_id
1 'polypeptide(L)'
;MIKTKNCAIFGGTFDPIHLGHLHVIDHLLKSKKFDSLIVVPTGNPATRQAVASPQDRLEMVRIALGNREIEISDCEINRPGTSYAIDTAIELQQKNPDSQLHWVVGSDAFAQISSWHKIEELAELVEFLVVERPGSKISATKFKSDYIKIDALPISATEIRNSINGGLAIEEMLPANVYAYIKNKGLYGSS
;
A
#
# COMPACT_ATOMS: atom_id res chain seq x y z
N MET A 1 7.11 29.82 13.04
CA MET A 1 7.01 29.00 11.81
C MET A 1 6.13 27.81 12.12
N ILE A 2 5.03 27.64 11.39
CA ILE A 2 4.18 26.44 11.52
C ILE A 2 5.00 25.27 10.99
N LYS A 3 5.22 24.22 11.80
CA LYS A 3 5.93 23.02 11.38
C LYS A 3 5.07 22.30 10.35
N THR A 4 5.57 22.14 9.13
CA THR A 4 4.91 21.31 8.11
C THR A 4 4.79 19.88 8.64
N LYS A 5 3.60 19.30 8.59
CA LYS A 5 3.36 17.92 8.99
C LYS A 5 3.84 16.97 7.89
N ASN A 6 4.42 15.85 8.29
CA ASN A 6 4.81 14.78 7.36
C ASN A 6 3.71 13.70 7.35
N CYS A 7 3.14 13.47 6.18
CA CYS A 7 2.09 12.47 5.98
C CYS A 7 2.60 11.36 5.05
N ALA A 8 2.70 10.13 5.54
CA ALA A 8 3.03 8.99 4.72
C ALA A 8 1.77 8.42 4.04
N ILE A 9 1.87 8.10 2.74
CA ILE A 9 0.81 7.47 1.96
C ILE A 9 1.29 6.08 1.57
N PHE A 10 0.61 5.05 2.02
CA PHE A 10 0.90 3.67 1.66
C PHE A 10 -0.20 3.09 0.78
N GLY A 11 -0.02 3.22 -0.52
CA GLY A 11 -0.91 2.67 -1.54
C GLY A 11 -0.63 1.20 -1.85
N GLY A 12 -1.67 0.45 -2.16
CA GLY A 12 -1.51 -0.94 -2.57
C GLY A 12 -2.80 -1.59 -3.04
N THR A 13 -2.68 -2.62 -3.87
CA THR A 13 -3.84 -3.40 -4.30
C THR A 13 -4.48 -4.16 -3.13
N PHE A 14 -3.66 -4.63 -2.18
CA PHE A 14 -4.07 -5.39 -0.99
C PHE A 14 -5.01 -6.55 -1.32
N ASP A 15 -4.58 -7.44 -2.17
CA ASP A 15 -5.37 -8.53 -2.76
C ASP A 15 -4.80 -9.94 -2.44
N PRO A 16 -4.80 -10.34 -1.13
CA PRO A 16 -5.20 -9.62 0.06
C PRO A 16 -4.08 -8.76 0.70
N ILE A 17 -4.45 -7.94 1.69
CA ILE A 17 -3.49 -7.40 2.66
C ILE A 17 -2.90 -8.56 3.47
N HIS A 18 -1.60 -8.49 3.80
CA HIS A 18 -0.89 -9.59 4.44
C HIS A 18 0.14 -9.08 5.47
N LEU A 19 0.74 -10.00 6.24
CA LEU A 19 1.69 -9.66 7.30
C LEU A 19 2.89 -8.85 6.78
N GLY A 20 3.33 -9.06 5.54
CA GLY A 20 4.37 -8.24 4.93
C GLY A 20 3.98 -6.77 4.79
N HIS A 21 2.72 -6.47 4.44
CA HIS A 21 2.21 -5.10 4.43
C HIS A 21 2.13 -4.50 5.83
N LEU A 22 1.61 -5.27 6.81
CA LEU A 22 1.53 -4.82 8.20
C LEU A 22 2.90 -4.56 8.79
N HIS A 23 3.91 -5.35 8.44
CA HIS A 23 5.28 -5.14 8.88
C HIS A 23 5.83 -3.77 8.43
N VAL A 24 5.59 -3.39 7.17
CA VAL A 24 5.95 -2.05 6.66
C VAL A 24 5.20 -0.96 7.43
N ILE A 25 3.89 -1.11 7.60
CA ILE A 25 3.03 -0.16 8.31
C ILE A 25 3.51 0.04 9.76
N ASP A 26 3.74 -1.06 10.48
CA ASP A 26 4.20 -1.02 11.88
C ASP A 26 5.59 -0.37 12.00
N HIS A 27 6.46 -0.58 11.01
CA HIS A 27 7.77 0.07 10.98
C HIS A 27 7.63 1.60 10.76
N LEU A 28 6.77 2.03 9.83
CA LEU A 28 6.51 3.45 9.59
C LEU A 28 5.98 4.14 10.85
N LEU A 29 5.01 3.54 11.55
CA LEU A 29 4.46 4.05 12.81
C LEU A 29 5.54 4.17 13.90
N LYS A 30 6.36 3.13 14.06
CA LYS A 30 7.44 3.09 15.07
C LYS A 30 8.56 4.09 14.78
N SER A 31 8.78 4.45 13.52
CA SER A 31 9.85 5.37 13.11
C SER A 31 9.66 6.78 13.66
N LYS A 32 8.42 7.17 13.98
CA LYS A 32 8.02 8.54 14.40
C LYS A 32 8.49 9.65 13.43
N LYS A 33 8.78 9.27 12.18
CA LYS A 33 9.18 10.23 11.13
C LYS A 33 7.97 10.96 10.55
N PHE A 34 6.79 10.36 10.64
CA PHE A 34 5.54 10.85 10.06
C PHE A 34 4.57 11.20 11.17
N ASP A 35 3.89 12.33 11.01
CA ASP A 35 2.85 12.80 11.91
C ASP A 35 1.53 12.05 11.66
N SER A 36 1.34 11.50 10.44
CA SER A 36 0.19 10.67 10.05
C SER A 36 0.56 9.63 8.99
N LEU A 37 -0.21 8.55 8.92
CA LEU A 37 -0.12 7.51 7.90
C LEU A 37 -1.51 7.28 7.31
N ILE A 38 -1.60 7.34 5.98
CA ILE A 38 -2.81 7.05 5.21
C ILE A 38 -2.58 5.77 4.40
N VAL A 39 -3.42 4.76 4.60
CA VAL A 39 -3.42 3.55 3.79
C VAL A 39 -4.49 3.67 2.71
N VAL A 40 -4.11 3.47 1.45
CA VAL A 40 -4.98 3.66 0.28
C VAL A 40 -5.11 2.35 -0.49
N PRO A 41 -6.21 1.59 -0.30
CA PRO A 41 -6.51 0.44 -1.16
C PRO A 41 -6.81 0.90 -2.59
N THR A 42 -6.10 0.34 -3.57
CA THR A 42 -6.29 0.70 -4.98
C THR A 42 -7.67 0.28 -5.47
N GLY A 43 -8.39 1.18 -6.10
CA GLY A 43 -9.71 0.90 -6.68
C GLY A 43 -9.62 -0.05 -7.87
N ASN A 44 -9.17 0.48 -9.01
CA ASN A 44 -8.98 -0.27 -10.25
C ASN A 44 -7.51 -0.15 -10.72
N PRO A 45 -6.65 -1.12 -10.39
CA PRO A 45 -5.21 -1.05 -10.68
C PRO A 45 -4.91 -0.94 -12.19
N ALA A 46 -4.00 -0.02 -12.57
CA ALA A 46 -3.62 0.20 -13.96
C ALA A 46 -2.80 -0.94 -14.58
N THR A 47 -2.04 -1.68 -13.75
CA THR A 47 -1.02 -2.63 -14.24
C THR A 47 -1.43 -4.09 -14.16
N ARG A 48 -2.46 -4.42 -13.37
CA ARG A 48 -2.94 -5.79 -13.19
C ARG A 48 -4.38 -5.80 -12.71
N GLN A 49 -5.13 -6.83 -13.09
CA GLN A 49 -6.46 -7.05 -12.54
C GLN A 49 -6.37 -7.61 -11.13
N ALA A 50 -7.15 -7.04 -10.21
CA ALA A 50 -7.34 -7.61 -8.88
C ALA A 50 -8.33 -8.78 -8.95
N VAL A 51 -8.19 -9.75 -8.05
CA VAL A 51 -9.08 -10.94 -7.97
C VAL A 51 -10.28 -10.65 -7.09
N ALA A 52 -10.06 -10.10 -5.89
CA ALA A 52 -11.14 -9.68 -5.00
C ALA A 52 -11.70 -8.32 -5.43
N SER A 53 -12.98 -8.09 -5.12
CA SER A 53 -13.64 -6.81 -5.38
C SER A 53 -12.93 -5.65 -4.64
N PRO A 54 -13.02 -4.41 -5.13
CA PRO A 54 -12.48 -3.26 -4.42
C PRO A 54 -13.01 -3.15 -2.98
N GLN A 55 -14.28 -3.44 -2.76
CA GLN A 55 -14.94 -3.41 -1.47
C GLN A 55 -14.42 -4.49 -0.51
N ASP A 56 -14.23 -5.72 -1.00
CA ASP A 56 -13.66 -6.80 -0.19
C ASP A 56 -12.21 -6.47 0.21
N ARG A 57 -11.42 -5.87 -0.69
CA ARG A 57 -10.04 -5.48 -0.42
C ARG A 57 -9.97 -4.34 0.62
N LEU A 58 -10.86 -3.35 0.52
CA LEU A 58 -11.02 -2.31 1.53
C LEU A 58 -11.39 -2.88 2.90
N GLU A 59 -12.34 -3.81 2.92
CA GLU A 59 -12.75 -4.43 4.19
C GLU A 59 -11.64 -5.27 4.81
N MET A 60 -10.90 -6.04 4.01
CA MET A 60 -9.71 -6.75 4.50
C MET A 60 -8.67 -5.80 5.10
N VAL A 61 -8.46 -4.62 4.51
CA VAL A 61 -7.57 -3.59 5.07
C VAL A 61 -8.10 -3.08 6.41
N ARG A 62 -9.40 -2.76 6.52
CA ARG A 62 -10.01 -2.33 7.78
C ARG A 62 -9.85 -3.36 8.88
N ILE A 63 -10.14 -4.63 8.58
CA ILE A 63 -9.99 -5.75 9.49
C ILE A 63 -8.52 -5.92 9.93
N ALA A 64 -7.58 -5.85 8.99
CA ALA A 64 -6.16 -6.02 9.28
C ALA A 64 -5.57 -4.90 10.14
N LEU A 65 -6.00 -3.66 9.90
CA LEU A 65 -5.49 -2.50 10.65
C LEU A 65 -6.12 -2.39 12.05
N GLY A 66 -7.37 -2.82 12.23
CA GLY A 66 -8.05 -2.82 13.51
C GLY A 66 -8.05 -1.43 14.15
N ASN A 67 -7.60 -1.33 15.41
CA ASN A 67 -7.61 -0.10 16.19
C ASN A 67 -6.30 0.73 16.06
N ARG A 68 -5.47 0.50 15.04
CA ARG A 68 -4.28 1.34 14.80
C ARG A 68 -4.70 2.76 14.48
N GLU A 69 -3.93 3.74 14.96
CA GLU A 69 -4.10 5.16 14.62
C GLU A 69 -3.62 5.43 13.18
N ILE A 70 -4.40 4.95 12.20
CA ILE A 70 -4.11 5.02 10.77
C ILE A 70 -5.37 5.44 10.05
N GLU A 71 -5.26 6.42 9.19
CA GLU A 71 -6.33 6.76 8.26
C GLU A 71 -6.41 5.74 7.13
N ILE A 72 -7.61 5.27 6.81
CA ILE A 72 -7.86 4.45 5.63
C ILE A 72 -8.65 5.31 4.65
N SER A 73 -8.04 5.62 3.52
CA SER A 73 -8.72 6.38 2.47
C SER A 73 -9.30 5.44 1.42
N ASP A 74 -10.58 5.57 1.16
CA ASP A 74 -11.32 4.84 0.13
C ASP A 74 -11.48 5.64 -1.18
N CYS A 75 -10.71 6.71 -1.34
CA CYS A 75 -10.81 7.63 -2.47
C CYS A 75 -10.69 6.94 -3.83
N GLU A 76 -9.76 5.98 -3.97
CA GLU A 76 -9.62 5.22 -5.22
C GLU A 76 -10.75 4.21 -5.44
N ILE A 77 -11.31 3.65 -4.37
CA ILE A 77 -12.46 2.73 -4.44
C ILE A 77 -13.71 3.45 -4.96
N ASN A 78 -13.90 4.70 -4.52
CA ASN A 78 -15.07 5.53 -4.87
C ASN A 78 -14.89 6.29 -6.19
N ARG A 79 -13.66 6.37 -6.72
CA ARG A 79 -13.37 7.05 -7.98
C ARG A 79 -13.62 6.10 -9.16
N PRO A 80 -14.42 6.48 -10.16
CA PRO A 80 -14.59 5.68 -11.37
C PRO A 80 -13.32 5.69 -12.23
N GLY A 81 -13.11 4.61 -12.98
CA GLY A 81 -12.00 4.49 -13.92
C GLY A 81 -10.73 3.91 -13.29
N THR A 82 -9.62 4.06 -13.97
CA THR A 82 -8.31 3.54 -13.54
C THR A 82 -7.74 4.37 -12.42
N SER A 83 -7.20 3.71 -11.41
CA SER A 83 -6.53 4.35 -10.27
C SER A 83 -5.09 4.73 -10.64
N TYR A 84 -4.81 6.02 -10.63
CA TYR A 84 -3.44 6.55 -10.79
C TYR A 84 -2.98 7.27 -9.52
N ALA A 85 -1.72 7.10 -9.18
CA ALA A 85 -1.12 7.70 -7.98
C ALA A 85 -1.23 9.23 -7.96
N ILE A 86 -1.10 9.88 -9.13
CA ILE A 86 -1.23 11.33 -9.25
C ILE A 86 -2.60 11.84 -8.81
N ASP A 87 -3.69 11.20 -9.23
CA ASP A 87 -5.04 11.63 -8.87
C ASP A 87 -5.29 11.50 -7.37
N THR A 88 -4.72 10.43 -6.78
CA THR A 88 -4.78 10.19 -5.34
C THR A 88 -3.94 11.20 -4.55
N ALA A 89 -2.75 11.53 -5.04
CA ALA A 89 -1.89 12.54 -4.41
C ALA A 89 -2.56 13.93 -4.42
N ILE A 90 -3.18 14.34 -5.54
CA ILE A 90 -3.93 15.60 -5.65
C ILE A 90 -5.07 15.64 -4.61
N GLU A 91 -5.88 14.59 -4.55
CA GLU A 91 -7.01 14.54 -3.62
C GLU A 91 -6.56 14.57 -2.16
N LEU A 92 -5.51 13.82 -1.81
CA LEU A 92 -4.98 13.79 -0.45
C LEU A 92 -4.27 15.10 -0.07
N GLN A 93 -3.60 15.77 -1.02
CA GLN A 93 -3.02 17.09 -0.79
C GLN A 93 -4.10 18.15 -0.51
N GLN A 94 -5.23 18.09 -1.22
CA GLN A 94 -6.36 18.99 -0.96
C GLN A 94 -6.96 18.79 0.44
N LYS A 95 -7.01 17.55 0.92
CA LYS A 95 -7.48 17.22 2.28
C LYS A 95 -6.47 17.57 3.37
N ASN A 96 -5.17 17.61 3.01
CA ASN A 96 -4.06 17.86 3.92
C ASN A 96 -3.15 19.00 3.42
N PRO A 97 -3.67 20.23 3.25
CA PRO A 97 -2.96 21.31 2.56
C PRO A 97 -1.65 21.73 3.23
N ASP A 98 -1.54 21.55 4.54
CA ASP A 98 -0.37 21.92 5.34
C ASP A 98 0.63 20.76 5.51
N SER A 99 0.43 19.64 4.81
CA SER A 99 1.27 18.45 4.94
C SER A 99 2.20 18.25 3.75
N GLN A 100 3.45 17.86 4.02
CA GLN A 100 4.32 17.25 3.05
C GLN A 100 3.93 15.78 2.88
N LEU A 101 3.56 15.39 1.67
CA LEU A 101 3.18 14.03 1.37
C LEU A 101 4.42 13.18 1.04
N HIS A 102 4.48 11.97 1.59
CA HIS A 102 5.51 10.97 1.33
C HIS A 102 4.87 9.71 0.76
N TRP A 103 5.15 9.42 -0.51
CA TRP A 103 4.61 8.24 -1.19
C TRP A 103 5.48 7.02 -0.90
N VAL A 104 4.94 6.09 -0.12
CA VAL A 104 5.65 4.85 0.25
C VAL A 104 5.54 3.84 -0.88
N VAL A 105 6.69 3.37 -1.38
CA VAL A 105 6.77 2.45 -2.51
C VAL A 105 7.85 1.40 -2.28
N GLY A 106 7.58 0.14 -2.66
CA GLY A 106 8.61 -0.90 -2.64
C GLY A 106 9.66 -0.70 -3.74
N SER A 107 10.89 -1.12 -3.49
CA SER A 107 12.02 -0.99 -4.43
C SER A 107 11.74 -1.54 -5.83
N ASP A 108 10.98 -2.65 -5.95
CA ASP A 108 10.64 -3.24 -7.24
C ASP A 108 9.72 -2.34 -8.08
N ALA A 109 8.73 -1.71 -7.43
CA ALA A 109 7.83 -0.76 -8.08
C ALA A 109 8.54 0.57 -8.38
N PHE A 110 9.43 1.01 -7.48
CA PHE A 110 10.23 2.21 -7.68
C PHE A 110 11.22 2.06 -8.85
N ALA A 111 11.75 0.88 -9.10
CA ALA A 111 12.59 0.61 -10.27
C ALA A 111 11.88 0.90 -11.61
N GLN A 112 10.55 0.88 -11.62
CA GLN A 112 9.70 1.16 -12.78
C GLN A 112 8.99 2.52 -12.67
N ILE A 113 9.39 3.38 -11.73
CA ILE A 113 8.69 4.63 -11.41
C ILE A 113 8.54 5.55 -12.61
N SER A 114 9.51 5.57 -13.53
CA SER A 114 9.49 6.40 -14.75
C SER A 114 8.37 6.03 -15.73
N SER A 115 7.73 4.87 -15.57
CA SER A 115 6.58 4.43 -16.37
C SER A 115 5.23 4.82 -15.77
N TRP A 116 5.23 5.42 -14.56
CA TRP A 116 3.98 5.79 -13.92
C TRP A 116 3.31 6.96 -14.65
N HIS A 117 1.99 6.91 -14.67
CA HIS A 117 1.19 7.96 -15.31
C HIS A 117 1.45 9.31 -14.65
N LYS A 118 1.85 10.31 -15.46
CA LYS A 118 2.15 11.68 -15.03
C LYS A 118 3.13 11.75 -13.85
N ILE A 119 4.19 10.95 -13.92
CA ILE A 119 5.17 10.82 -12.82
C ILE A 119 5.85 12.15 -12.47
N GLU A 120 6.11 13.02 -13.44
CA GLU A 120 6.69 14.34 -13.20
C GLU A 120 5.75 15.19 -12.33
N GLU A 121 4.46 15.24 -12.65
CA GLU A 121 3.46 15.97 -11.85
C GLU A 121 3.33 15.35 -10.43
N LEU A 122 3.38 14.02 -10.33
CA LEU A 122 3.36 13.35 -9.03
C LEU A 122 4.57 13.72 -8.17
N ALA A 123 5.77 13.76 -8.77
CA ALA A 123 7.02 14.08 -8.07
C ALA A 123 7.10 15.53 -7.59
N GLU A 124 6.27 16.44 -8.11
CA GLU A 124 6.12 17.80 -7.60
C GLU A 124 5.25 17.84 -6.33
N LEU A 125 4.35 16.88 -6.15
CA LEU A 125 3.42 16.81 -5.01
C LEU A 125 3.95 15.98 -3.85
N VAL A 126 4.77 14.95 -4.12
CA VAL A 126 5.19 13.99 -3.10
C VAL A 126 6.71 13.79 -3.10
N GLU A 127 7.24 13.44 -1.93
CA GLU A 127 8.56 12.82 -1.80
C GLU A 127 8.40 11.30 -1.77
N PHE A 128 9.26 10.56 -2.51
CA PHE A 128 9.17 9.10 -2.48
C PHE A 128 9.91 8.54 -1.28
N LEU A 129 9.28 7.60 -0.57
CA LEU A 129 9.91 6.78 0.46
C LEU A 129 10.01 5.35 -0.04
N VAL A 130 11.21 4.94 -0.38
CA VAL A 130 11.46 3.62 -0.95
C VAL A 130 11.74 2.60 0.15
N VAL A 131 10.89 1.59 0.24
CA VAL A 131 11.11 0.44 1.13
C VAL A 131 12.02 -0.55 0.43
N GLU A 132 13.25 -0.66 0.93
CA GLU A 132 14.22 -1.62 0.42
C GLU A 132 13.85 -3.04 0.82
N ARG A 133 13.82 -3.94 -0.15
CA ARG A 133 13.71 -5.37 0.09
C ARG A 133 15.09 -6.03 0.03
N PRO A 134 15.37 -7.07 0.82
CA PRO A 134 16.60 -7.82 0.72
C PRO A 134 16.87 -8.29 -0.72
N GLY A 135 18.04 -7.98 -1.26
CA GLY A 135 18.42 -8.36 -2.63
C GLY A 135 17.92 -7.46 -3.76
N SER A 136 17.11 -6.45 -3.48
CA SER A 136 16.72 -5.47 -4.50
C SER A 136 17.87 -4.54 -4.85
N LYS A 137 18.01 -4.22 -6.14
CA LYS A 137 18.94 -3.18 -6.60
C LYS A 137 18.25 -1.83 -6.55
N ILE A 138 18.88 -0.87 -5.88
CA ILE A 138 18.44 0.51 -5.91
C ILE A 138 18.73 1.06 -7.31
N SER A 139 17.69 1.40 -8.05
CA SER A 139 17.84 2.06 -9.35
C SER A 139 18.01 3.55 -9.13
N ALA A 140 19.06 4.13 -9.70
CA ALA A 140 19.19 5.59 -9.72
C ALA A 140 18.03 6.19 -10.53
N THR A 141 17.32 7.12 -9.94
CA THR A 141 16.26 7.89 -10.59
C THR A 141 16.53 9.38 -10.44
N LYS A 142 15.89 10.20 -11.29
CA LYS A 142 15.95 11.66 -11.18
C LYS A 142 15.02 12.22 -10.09
N PHE A 143 14.17 11.36 -9.49
CA PHE A 143 13.16 11.79 -8.53
C PHE A 143 13.73 11.78 -7.11
N LYS A 144 13.38 12.81 -6.32
CA LYS A 144 13.75 12.91 -4.91
C LYS A 144 13.17 11.72 -4.16
N SER A 145 14.04 10.96 -3.48
CA SER A 145 13.64 9.75 -2.77
C SER A 145 14.51 9.51 -1.55
N ASP A 146 13.86 9.16 -0.45
CA ASP A 146 14.47 8.63 0.75
C ASP A 146 14.34 7.11 0.76
N TYR A 147 15.25 6.44 1.46
CA TYR A 147 15.29 4.99 1.55
C TYR A 147 15.13 4.54 3.00
N ILE A 148 14.36 3.48 3.18
CA ILE A 148 14.19 2.84 4.47
C ILE A 148 14.42 1.34 4.34
N LYS A 149 15.35 0.81 5.15
CA LYS A 149 15.60 -0.63 5.22
C LYS A 149 14.63 -1.25 6.20
N ILE A 150 13.86 -2.19 5.71
CA ILE A 150 12.96 -3.00 6.52
C ILE A 150 13.28 -4.45 6.20
N ASP A 151 13.48 -5.28 7.22
CA ASP A 151 13.63 -6.73 7.05
C ASP A 151 12.29 -7.27 6.52
N ALA A 152 12.09 -7.12 5.21
CA ALA A 152 10.82 -7.44 4.56
C ALA A 152 10.53 -8.94 4.69
N LEU A 153 9.35 -9.27 5.16
CA LEU A 153 8.88 -10.65 5.16
C LEU A 153 8.71 -11.13 3.70
N PRO A 154 9.22 -12.32 3.36
CA PRO A 154 9.12 -12.88 2.01
C PRO A 154 7.72 -13.40 1.73
N ILE A 155 6.72 -12.51 1.77
CA ILE A 155 5.31 -12.81 1.59
C ILE A 155 4.78 -12.05 0.38
N SER A 156 4.10 -12.74 -0.53
CA SER A 156 3.43 -12.12 -1.66
C SER A 156 1.94 -12.48 -1.72
N ALA A 157 1.12 -11.49 -2.13
CA ALA A 157 -0.32 -11.72 -2.30
C ALA A 157 -0.63 -12.82 -3.33
N THR A 158 0.20 -12.96 -4.37
CA THR A 158 0.06 -14.01 -5.37
C THR A 158 0.28 -15.40 -4.78
N GLU A 159 1.32 -15.55 -3.96
CA GLU A 159 1.58 -16.82 -3.26
C GLU A 159 0.44 -17.18 -2.32
N ILE A 160 -0.07 -16.21 -1.55
CA ILE A 160 -1.22 -16.41 -0.67
C ILE A 160 -2.44 -16.92 -1.45
N ARG A 161 -2.81 -16.26 -2.56
CA ARG A 161 -3.96 -16.69 -3.37
C ARG A 161 -3.79 -18.08 -3.93
N ASN A 162 -2.58 -18.43 -4.40
CA ASN A 162 -2.27 -19.76 -4.90
C ASN A 162 -2.35 -20.82 -3.79
N SER A 163 -1.84 -20.50 -2.60
CA SER A 163 -1.89 -21.40 -1.44
C SER A 163 -3.33 -21.63 -0.96
N ILE A 164 -4.16 -20.59 -0.92
CA ILE A 164 -5.59 -20.74 -0.59
C ILE A 164 -6.27 -21.67 -1.59
N ASN A 165 -6.11 -21.42 -2.88
CA ASN A 165 -6.71 -22.24 -3.94
C ASN A 165 -6.20 -23.69 -3.90
N GLY A 166 -4.96 -23.91 -3.45
CA GLY A 166 -4.36 -25.23 -3.27
C GLY A 166 -4.63 -25.89 -1.91
N GLY A 167 -5.39 -25.27 -1.01
CA GLY A 167 -5.67 -25.79 0.33
C GLY A 167 -4.44 -25.86 1.25
N LEU A 168 -3.40 -25.05 0.98
CA LEU A 168 -2.18 -25.02 1.79
C LEU A 168 -2.33 -24.09 2.99
N ALA A 169 -1.54 -24.33 4.04
CA ALA A 169 -1.49 -23.51 5.23
C ALA A 169 -0.94 -22.10 4.90
N ILE A 170 -1.61 -21.05 5.42
CA ILE A 170 -1.27 -19.64 5.17
C ILE A 170 -1.31 -18.80 6.46
N GLU A 171 -1.43 -19.45 7.61
CA GLU A 171 -1.59 -18.78 8.91
C GLU A 171 -0.41 -17.87 9.25
N GLU A 172 0.78 -18.18 8.73
CA GLU A 172 1.99 -17.36 8.92
C GLU A 172 2.10 -16.20 7.93
N MET A 173 1.18 -16.09 6.97
CA MET A 173 1.21 -15.06 5.92
C MET A 173 0.14 -13.99 6.12
N LEU A 174 -0.97 -14.33 6.79
CA LEU A 174 -2.14 -13.47 6.95
C LEU A 174 -2.50 -13.25 8.42
N PRO A 175 -3.05 -12.07 8.77
CA PRO A 175 -3.75 -11.92 10.04
C PRO A 175 -4.93 -12.90 10.12
N ALA A 176 -5.13 -13.54 11.27
CA ALA A 176 -6.17 -14.56 11.45
C ALA A 176 -7.59 -14.04 11.13
N ASN A 177 -7.88 -12.79 11.47
CA ASN A 177 -9.16 -12.14 11.17
C ASN A 177 -9.38 -11.89 9.66
N VAL A 178 -8.31 -11.57 8.92
CA VAL A 178 -8.36 -11.46 7.44
C VAL A 178 -8.60 -12.82 6.82
N TYR A 179 -7.92 -13.85 7.31
CA TYR A 179 -8.13 -15.22 6.83
C TYR A 179 -9.57 -15.70 7.07
N ALA A 180 -10.12 -15.42 8.26
CA ALA A 180 -11.52 -15.73 8.57
C ALA A 180 -12.48 -15.02 7.61
N TYR A 181 -12.22 -13.74 7.28
CA TYR A 181 -13.01 -12.99 6.31
C TYR A 181 -12.96 -13.64 4.91
N ILE A 182 -11.76 -14.00 4.44
CA ILE A 182 -11.54 -14.67 3.15
C ILE A 182 -12.37 -15.95 3.09
N LYS A 183 -12.31 -16.80 4.11
CA LYS A 183 -13.08 -18.04 4.17
C LYS A 183 -14.59 -17.80 4.17
N ASN A 184 -15.07 -16.87 5.01
CA ASN A 184 -16.50 -16.57 5.11
C ASN A 184 -17.09 -16.02 3.80
N LYS A 185 -16.27 -15.37 2.97
CA LYS A 185 -16.66 -14.80 1.68
C LYS A 185 -16.38 -15.73 0.49
N GLY A 186 -15.71 -16.87 0.71
CA GLY A 186 -15.29 -17.76 -0.37
C GLY A 186 -14.32 -17.12 -1.36
N LEU A 187 -13.50 -16.17 -0.89
CA LEU A 187 -12.55 -15.47 -1.76
C LEU A 187 -11.38 -16.39 -2.13
N TYR A 188 -10.84 -16.19 -3.32
CA TYR A 188 -9.66 -16.92 -3.84
C TYR A 188 -9.82 -18.43 -3.92
N GLY A 189 -11.07 -18.93 -3.97
CA GLY A 189 -11.34 -20.36 -4.00
C GLY A 189 -11.27 -21.04 -2.63
N SER A 190 -11.32 -20.28 -1.53
CA SER A 190 -11.46 -20.83 -0.18
C SER A 190 -12.85 -21.45 -0.02
N SER A 191 -12.92 -22.73 0.28
CA SER A 191 -14.13 -23.48 0.62
C SER A 191 -14.27 -23.65 2.14
#